data_c40e6917e66f41de518483b28eead60a
#
_entry.id   c40e6917e66f41de518483b28eead60a
#
_cell.length_a   1.000
_cell.length_b   1.000
_cell.length_c   1.000
_cell.angle_alpha   90.00
_cell.angle_beta   90.00
_cell.angle_gamma   90.00
#
_symmetry.space_group_name_H-M   'P 1'
#
loop_
_entity.id
_entity.type
_entity.pdbx_description
1 polymer ?
#
loop_
_entity_poly.entity_id
_entity_poly.type
_entity_poly.pdbx_seq_one_letter_code
_entity_poly.pdbx_strand_id
1 'polypeptide(L)'
;MSLPRRRAAASLAALPLALAAPGTAAAAATKARTTVYLAGDSTAAAKQPTAAPETGWGMALPFFLADDRFTVANHAVNGRSSKSFYDEGRLTPILAALRPGDLLLVQFGHNDEKTEDPARGTDPQTTYPRYLRLYLDGARERGAHPVLLTSVERRKFDAAGNALPTHGAYPDAVRRLARAEGVPLLDIQASSIALWQRLGPVATQGCFNWLQPGESPNYPAGVQDNTHFQPHGAIEVARLVARELAARRVLRPRDVRRLDAAIPDSWITW
;
A
#
# COMPACT_ATOMS: atom_id res chain seq x y z
N MET A 1 -96.14 2.70 53.00
CA MET A 1 -95.01 1.78 53.28
C MET A 1 -94.35 1.43 51.96
N SER A 2 -93.29 2.08 51.64
CA SER A 2 -92.56 1.85 50.38
C SER A 2 -91.11 1.44 50.68
N LEU A 3 -90.71 0.32 50.14
CA LEU A 3 -89.35 -0.24 50.25
C LEU A 3 -88.42 0.41 49.22
N PRO A 4 -87.19 0.67 49.52
CA PRO A 4 -86.23 1.27 48.58
C PRO A 4 -85.54 0.18 47.69
N ARG A 5 -85.48 0.46 46.41
CA ARG A 5 -84.72 -0.33 45.40
C ARG A 5 -83.28 -0.07 45.55
N ARG A 6 -82.47 -1.11 45.80
CA ARG A 6 -81.00 -1.08 45.70
C ARG A 6 -80.61 -1.16 44.25
N ARG A 7 -79.83 -0.17 43.80
CA ARG A 7 -79.13 -0.22 42.50
C ARG A 7 -77.74 -0.86 42.71
N ALA A 8 -77.46 -1.92 42.00
CA ALA A 8 -76.08 -2.50 41.91
C ALA A 8 -75.30 -1.71 40.90
N ALA A 9 -74.14 -1.21 41.33
CA ALA A 9 -73.16 -0.59 40.47
C ALA A 9 -72.16 -1.66 39.99
N ALA A 10 -72.16 -1.89 38.69
CA ALA A 10 -71.10 -2.74 38.07
C ALA A 10 -69.86 -1.91 37.76
N SER A 11 -68.77 -2.22 38.45
CA SER A 11 -67.49 -1.63 38.17
C SER A 11 -66.80 -2.36 37.01
N LEU A 12 -66.62 -1.70 35.86
CA LEU A 12 -65.81 -2.17 34.79
C LEU A 12 -64.31 -1.86 35.13
N ALA A 13 -63.52 -2.89 35.34
CA ALA A 13 -62.06 -2.78 35.44
C ALA A 13 -61.48 -2.67 34.04
N ALA A 14 -60.89 -1.52 33.69
CA ALA A 14 -60.15 -1.33 32.48
C ALA A 14 -58.71 -1.88 32.66
N LEU A 15 -58.32 -2.89 31.89
CA LEU A 15 -56.92 -3.34 31.77
C LEU A 15 -56.11 -2.32 30.91
N PRO A 16 -54.92 -1.90 31.33
CA PRO A 16 -54.06 -1.10 30.47
C PRO A 16 -53.41 -1.98 29.40
N LEU A 17 -53.67 -1.67 28.14
CA LEU A 17 -52.99 -2.25 26.98
C LEU A 17 -51.61 -1.61 26.90
N ALA A 18 -50.53 -2.35 27.29
CA ALA A 18 -49.17 -1.93 27.13
C ALA A 18 -48.78 -2.03 25.64
N LEU A 19 -48.74 -0.90 24.94
CA LEU A 19 -48.10 -0.84 23.62
C LEU A 19 -46.59 -1.05 23.79
N ALA A 20 -46.08 -2.21 23.37
CA ALA A 20 -44.66 -2.44 23.18
C ALA A 20 -44.19 -1.62 21.97
N ALA A 21 -43.39 -0.60 22.22
CA ALA A 21 -42.71 0.14 21.15
C ALA A 21 -41.73 -0.81 20.42
N PRO A 22 -41.70 -0.84 19.08
CA PRO A 22 -40.71 -1.61 18.37
C PRO A 22 -39.33 -1.05 18.67
N GLY A 23 -38.48 -1.83 19.36
CA GLY A 23 -37.09 -1.51 19.54
C GLY A 23 -36.40 -1.42 18.17
N THR A 24 -36.04 -0.22 17.76
CA THR A 24 -35.13 -0.02 16.61
C THR A 24 -33.81 -0.65 16.97
N ALA A 25 -33.55 -1.86 16.44
CA ALA A 25 -32.23 -2.43 16.43
C ALA A 25 -31.34 -1.47 15.63
N ALA A 26 -30.50 -0.68 16.34
CA ALA A 26 -29.48 0.11 15.71
C ALA A 26 -28.53 -0.86 14.99
N ALA A 27 -28.66 -0.94 13.66
CA ALA A 27 -27.69 -1.66 12.85
C ALA A 27 -26.30 -1.09 13.20
N ALA A 28 -25.44 -1.94 13.76
CA ALA A 28 -24.06 -1.57 14.04
C ALA A 28 -23.44 -1.13 12.70
N ALA A 29 -23.23 0.17 12.55
CA ALA A 29 -22.58 0.71 11.36
C ALA A 29 -21.21 0.05 11.25
N THR A 30 -21.03 -0.80 10.25
CA THR A 30 -19.73 -1.40 9.95
C THR A 30 -18.75 -0.25 9.69
N LYS A 31 -17.77 -0.13 10.56
CA LYS A 31 -16.76 0.93 10.46
C LYS A 31 -16.12 0.84 9.06
N ALA A 32 -16.25 1.92 8.28
CA ALA A 32 -15.66 1.96 6.95
C ALA A 32 -14.17 1.63 7.02
N ARG A 33 -13.67 0.80 6.10
CA ARG A 33 -12.26 0.44 6.02
C ARG A 33 -11.46 1.67 5.61
N THR A 34 -10.26 1.80 6.17
CA THR A 34 -9.27 2.76 5.69
C THR A 34 -8.68 2.23 4.39
N THR A 35 -8.63 3.06 3.36
CA THR A 35 -7.96 2.70 2.10
C THR A 35 -6.51 3.14 2.12
N VAL A 36 -5.63 2.22 1.75
CA VAL A 36 -4.21 2.46 1.51
C VAL A 36 -4.02 2.59 0.01
N TYR A 37 -3.94 3.83 -0.47
CA TYR A 37 -3.63 4.13 -1.86
C TYR A 37 -2.13 4.03 -2.09
N LEU A 38 -1.73 3.50 -3.24
CA LEU A 38 -0.34 3.34 -3.63
C LEU A 38 -0.09 4.05 -4.95
N ALA A 39 0.70 5.12 -4.93
CA ALA A 39 1.26 5.79 -6.11
C ALA A 39 2.72 5.36 -6.26
N GLY A 40 3.08 4.83 -7.43
CA GLY A 40 4.42 4.27 -7.64
C GLY A 40 4.67 3.81 -9.08
N ASP A 41 5.82 3.17 -9.25
CA ASP A 41 6.32 2.66 -10.52
C ASP A 41 6.09 1.15 -10.71
N SER A 42 6.83 0.54 -11.65
CA SER A 42 6.72 -0.88 -12.00
C SER A 42 7.05 -1.83 -10.86
N THR A 43 7.86 -1.43 -9.89
CA THR A 43 8.22 -2.30 -8.76
C THR A 43 7.05 -2.56 -7.83
N ALA A 44 6.07 -1.64 -7.81
CA ALA A 44 4.86 -1.74 -7.00
C ALA A 44 3.60 -2.11 -7.81
N ALA A 45 3.59 -1.85 -9.12
CA ALA A 45 2.42 -1.96 -9.98
C ALA A 45 1.85 -3.38 -10.05
N ALA A 46 0.52 -3.49 -10.15
CA ALA A 46 -0.12 -4.73 -10.50
C ALA A 46 0.29 -5.15 -11.93
N LYS A 47 0.46 -6.46 -12.13
CA LYS A 47 0.87 -7.04 -13.41
C LYS A 47 -0.28 -7.79 -14.05
N GLN A 48 -0.25 -7.85 -15.38
CA GLN A 48 -1.19 -8.69 -16.16
C GLN A 48 -0.69 -10.12 -16.23
N PRO A 49 -1.57 -11.11 -16.47
CA PRO A 49 -1.19 -12.51 -16.64
C PRO A 49 -0.09 -12.75 -17.70
N THR A 50 -0.05 -11.90 -18.72
CA THR A 50 0.96 -11.95 -19.79
C THR A 50 2.37 -11.52 -19.34
N ALA A 51 2.50 -10.94 -18.16
CA ALA A 51 3.78 -10.60 -17.55
C ALA A 51 4.19 -11.57 -16.43
N ALA A 52 3.35 -12.56 -16.10
CA ALA A 52 3.68 -13.54 -15.05
C ALA A 52 4.98 -14.30 -15.38
N PRO A 53 5.87 -14.53 -14.41
CA PRO A 53 5.72 -14.34 -12.97
C PRO A 53 6.13 -12.94 -12.46
N GLU A 54 6.37 -11.96 -13.32
CA GLU A 54 6.69 -10.59 -12.85
C GLU A 54 5.56 -10.09 -11.93
N THR A 55 5.94 -9.57 -10.76
CA THR A 55 5.01 -9.21 -9.68
C THR A 55 5.44 -7.90 -9.05
N GLY A 56 4.52 -6.93 -8.90
CA GLY A 56 4.78 -5.74 -8.10
C GLY A 56 4.48 -5.97 -6.62
N TRP A 57 5.29 -5.40 -5.71
CA TRP A 57 5.10 -5.59 -4.27
C TRP A 57 3.73 -5.08 -3.78
N GLY A 58 3.11 -4.14 -4.48
CA GLY A 58 1.77 -3.66 -4.16
C GLY A 58 0.68 -4.74 -4.30
N MET A 59 0.90 -5.80 -5.12
CA MET A 59 0.00 -6.95 -5.21
C MET A 59 0.03 -7.80 -3.93
N ALA A 60 1.16 -7.86 -3.24
CA ALA A 60 1.33 -8.64 -2.02
C ALA A 60 1.01 -7.86 -0.73
N LEU A 61 0.94 -6.53 -0.78
CA LEU A 61 0.69 -5.72 0.42
C LEU A 61 -0.59 -6.10 1.18
N PRO A 62 -1.71 -6.46 0.53
CA PRO A 62 -2.93 -6.89 1.23
C PRO A 62 -2.73 -8.09 2.17
N PHE A 63 -1.76 -8.96 1.90
CA PHE A 63 -1.49 -10.14 2.75
C PHE A 63 -1.03 -9.76 4.15
N PHE A 64 -0.46 -8.57 4.30
CA PHE A 64 0.15 -8.08 5.53
C PHE A 64 -0.70 -7.07 6.29
N LEU A 65 -1.85 -6.67 5.78
CA LEU A 65 -2.77 -5.75 6.44
C LEU A 65 -4.01 -6.48 6.95
N ALA A 66 -4.59 -6.00 8.04
CA ALA A 66 -5.83 -6.54 8.58
C ALA A 66 -6.99 -6.22 7.63
N ASP A 67 -7.56 -7.25 6.98
CA ASP A 67 -8.54 -7.15 5.90
C ASP A 67 -9.93 -6.68 6.35
N ASP A 68 -10.24 -6.80 7.64
CA ASP A 68 -11.43 -6.22 8.25
C ASP A 68 -11.35 -4.68 8.39
N ARG A 69 -10.14 -4.11 8.32
CA ARG A 69 -9.87 -2.67 8.56
C ARG A 69 -9.27 -1.92 7.39
N PHE A 70 -8.58 -2.61 6.50
CA PHE A 70 -7.84 -1.99 5.40
C PHE A 70 -8.22 -2.58 4.04
N THR A 71 -8.16 -1.72 3.04
CA THR A 71 -8.19 -2.07 1.62
C THR A 71 -7.00 -1.43 0.94
N VAL A 72 -6.36 -2.12 0.00
CA VAL A 72 -5.27 -1.55 -0.80
C VAL A 72 -5.80 -1.19 -2.19
N ALA A 73 -5.61 0.08 -2.57
CA ALA A 73 -5.89 0.59 -3.91
C ALA A 73 -4.55 0.87 -4.61
N ASN A 74 -4.07 -0.10 -5.37
CA ASN A 74 -2.79 0.00 -6.06
C ASN A 74 -2.96 0.74 -7.39
N HIS A 75 -2.50 1.99 -7.44
CA HIS A 75 -2.48 2.85 -8.62
C HIS A 75 -1.09 2.96 -9.27
N ALA A 76 -0.10 2.21 -8.80
CA ALA A 76 1.24 2.21 -9.37
C ALA A 76 1.21 1.75 -10.84
N VAL A 77 2.07 2.36 -11.67
CA VAL A 77 2.09 2.12 -13.13
C VAL A 77 3.51 1.92 -13.62
N ASN A 78 3.69 0.87 -14.45
CA ASN A 78 4.98 0.54 -15.05
C ASN A 78 5.61 1.74 -15.77
N GLY A 79 6.91 1.96 -15.54
CA GLY A 79 7.70 2.96 -16.25
C GLY A 79 7.46 4.42 -15.84
N ARG A 80 6.66 4.69 -14.80
CA ARG A 80 6.38 6.07 -14.38
C ARG A 80 7.36 6.56 -13.33
N SER A 81 7.81 7.79 -13.52
CA SER A 81 8.51 8.59 -12.51
C SER A 81 7.50 9.40 -11.70
N SER A 82 7.95 10.06 -10.65
CA SER A 82 7.13 11.03 -9.90
C SER A 82 6.57 12.12 -10.81
N LYS A 83 7.38 12.57 -11.79
CA LYS A 83 7.02 13.54 -12.82
C LYS A 83 5.99 12.99 -13.78
N SER A 84 6.30 11.92 -14.51
CA SER A 84 5.41 11.42 -15.57
C SER A 84 4.08 10.91 -15.02
N PHE A 85 4.05 10.32 -13.83
CA PHE A 85 2.80 9.92 -13.18
C PHE A 85 1.88 11.13 -12.92
N TYR A 86 2.46 12.25 -12.46
CA TYR A 86 1.74 13.49 -12.23
C TYR A 86 1.29 14.13 -13.55
N ASP A 87 2.21 14.32 -14.50
CA ASP A 87 1.98 15.01 -15.76
C ASP A 87 0.94 14.29 -16.65
N GLU A 88 0.84 12.95 -16.53
CA GLU A 88 -0.20 12.13 -17.18
C GLU A 88 -1.56 12.18 -16.43
N GLY A 89 -1.70 12.98 -15.40
CA GLY A 89 -2.95 13.13 -14.63
C GLY A 89 -3.30 11.92 -13.75
N ARG A 90 -2.37 10.97 -13.52
CA ARG A 90 -2.62 9.72 -12.78
C ARG A 90 -2.83 9.93 -11.28
N LEU A 91 -2.38 11.05 -10.73
CA LEU A 91 -2.66 11.43 -9.35
C LEU A 91 -4.13 11.87 -9.16
N THR A 92 -4.75 12.45 -10.18
CA THR A 92 -6.12 12.99 -10.11
C THR A 92 -7.17 11.98 -9.63
N PRO A 93 -7.29 10.75 -10.19
CA PRO A 93 -8.27 9.77 -9.69
C PRO A 93 -7.99 9.33 -8.26
N ILE A 94 -6.73 9.29 -7.81
CA ILE A 94 -6.38 9.00 -6.43
C ILE A 94 -6.94 10.10 -5.52
N LEU A 95 -6.64 11.37 -5.81
CA LEU A 95 -7.11 12.51 -5.03
C LEU A 95 -8.64 12.62 -5.00
N ALA A 96 -9.32 12.25 -6.09
CA ALA A 96 -10.78 12.24 -6.15
C ALA A 96 -11.40 11.16 -5.25
N ALA A 97 -10.70 10.04 -5.03
CA ALA A 97 -11.18 8.92 -4.23
C ALA A 97 -10.77 8.97 -2.75
N LEU A 98 -9.69 9.70 -2.42
CA LEU A 98 -9.19 9.86 -1.04
C LEU A 98 -10.22 10.45 -0.10
N ARG A 99 -10.31 9.87 1.08
CA ARG A 99 -11.17 10.31 2.19
C ARG A 99 -10.33 10.65 3.41
N PRO A 100 -10.83 11.48 4.32
CA PRO A 100 -10.16 11.75 5.59
C PRO A 100 -9.81 10.45 6.32
N GLY A 101 -8.53 10.32 6.72
CA GLY A 101 -8.00 9.16 7.40
C GLY A 101 -7.45 8.03 6.49
N ASP A 102 -7.63 8.12 5.18
CA ASP A 102 -6.95 7.22 4.23
C ASP A 102 -5.44 7.46 4.20
N LEU A 103 -4.68 6.50 3.70
CA LEU A 103 -3.24 6.61 3.51
C LEU A 103 -2.90 6.75 2.03
N LEU A 104 -1.93 7.61 1.70
CA LEU A 104 -1.30 7.65 0.38
C LEU A 104 0.19 7.29 0.53
N LEU A 105 0.56 6.08 0.12
CA LEU A 105 1.94 5.64 0.01
C LEU A 105 2.52 6.10 -1.33
N VAL A 106 3.67 6.78 -1.30
CA VAL A 106 4.30 7.35 -2.50
C VAL A 106 5.72 6.79 -2.64
N GLN A 107 5.95 5.99 -3.69
CA GLN A 107 7.26 5.42 -4.02
C GLN A 107 7.60 5.64 -5.49
N PHE A 108 8.60 6.46 -5.75
CA PHE A 108 9.18 6.69 -7.07
C PHE A 108 10.71 6.77 -6.97
N GLY A 109 11.40 6.78 -8.11
CA GLY A 109 12.84 6.93 -8.21
C GLY A 109 13.43 6.21 -9.42
N HIS A 110 13.10 4.93 -9.63
CA HIS A 110 13.63 4.09 -10.71
C HIS A 110 13.55 4.72 -12.11
N ASN A 111 12.54 5.54 -12.35
CA ASN A 111 12.35 6.22 -13.63
C ASN A 111 12.70 7.71 -13.56
N ASP A 112 12.70 8.30 -12.37
CA ASP A 112 13.20 9.65 -12.11
C ASP A 112 14.69 9.77 -12.43
N GLU A 113 15.44 8.69 -12.22
CA GLU A 113 16.88 8.58 -12.52
C GLU A 113 17.22 8.60 -14.01
N LYS A 114 16.24 8.45 -14.90
CA LYS A 114 16.42 8.49 -16.36
C LYS A 114 16.49 9.95 -16.82
N THR A 115 17.53 10.65 -16.39
CA THR A 115 17.69 12.09 -16.62
C THR A 115 17.80 12.48 -18.09
N GLU A 116 18.19 11.54 -18.96
CA GLU A 116 18.22 11.69 -20.41
C GLU A 116 16.84 11.65 -21.06
N ASP A 117 15.80 11.18 -20.34
CA ASP A 117 14.42 11.16 -20.80
C ASP A 117 13.65 12.35 -20.19
N PRO A 118 13.37 13.41 -20.94
CA PRO A 118 12.73 14.61 -20.43
C PRO A 118 11.29 14.37 -19.95
N ALA A 119 10.63 13.28 -20.39
CA ALA A 119 9.30 12.94 -19.92
C ALA A 119 9.33 12.34 -18.51
N ARG A 120 10.40 11.66 -18.11
CA ARG A 120 10.52 10.95 -16.84
C ARG A 120 11.58 11.51 -15.91
N GLY A 121 12.69 11.94 -16.47
CA GLY A 121 13.86 12.39 -15.70
C GLY A 121 13.54 13.56 -14.77
N THR A 122 14.09 13.51 -13.56
CA THR A 122 14.05 14.58 -12.58
C THR A 122 15.43 14.80 -11.98
N ASP A 123 15.64 15.95 -11.35
CA ASP A 123 16.84 16.24 -10.58
C ASP A 123 16.58 15.99 -9.08
N PRO A 124 17.41 15.19 -8.38
CA PRO A 124 17.18 14.83 -6.98
C PRO A 124 17.32 16.00 -6.00
N GLN A 125 17.90 17.14 -6.42
CA GLN A 125 18.03 18.31 -5.57
C GLN A 125 16.86 19.30 -5.74
N THR A 126 16.21 19.31 -6.91
CA THR A 126 15.23 20.34 -7.27
C THR A 126 13.88 19.78 -7.70
N THR A 127 13.79 19.17 -8.88
CA THR A 127 12.50 18.79 -9.48
C THR A 127 11.89 17.54 -8.84
N TYR A 128 12.69 16.55 -8.45
CA TYR A 128 12.18 15.35 -7.78
C TYR A 128 11.43 15.66 -6.48
N PRO A 129 12.02 16.37 -5.50
CA PRO A 129 11.28 16.74 -4.29
C PRO A 129 10.09 17.67 -4.57
N ARG A 130 10.15 18.51 -5.62
CA ARG A 130 9.02 19.35 -6.03
C ARG A 130 7.83 18.49 -6.48
N TYR A 131 8.07 17.48 -7.34
CA TYR A 131 6.99 16.59 -7.76
C TYR A 131 6.42 15.78 -6.59
N LEU A 132 7.27 15.25 -5.70
CA LEU A 132 6.79 14.51 -4.52
C LEU A 132 5.90 15.38 -3.61
N ARG A 133 6.18 16.70 -3.45
CA ARG A 133 5.31 17.60 -2.69
C ARG A 133 3.88 17.66 -3.22
N LEU A 134 3.68 17.59 -4.54
CA LEU A 134 2.33 17.61 -5.13
C LEU A 134 1.47 16.44 -4.62
N TYR A 135 2.08 15.27 -4.38
CA TYR A 135 1.38 14.12 -3.79
C TYR A 135 1.06 14.36 -2.32
N LEU A 136 2.01 14.94 -1.58
CA LEU A 136 1.83 15.24 -0.15
C LEU A 136 0.72 16.25 0.08
N ASP A 137 0.77 17.35 -0.67
CA ASP A 137 -0.17 18.44 -0.56
C ASP A 137 -1.58 18.00 -0.98
N GLY A 138 -1.69 17.31 -2.12
CA GLY A 138 -2.96 16.78 -2.58
C GLY A 138 -3.61 15.79 -1.60
N ALA A 139 -2.83 14.95 -0.92
CA ALA A 139 -3.34 14.06 0.13
C ALA A 139 -3.81 14.83 1.37
N ARG A 140 -3.03 15.81 1.82
CA ARG A 140 -3.36 16.66 2.97
C ARG A 140 -4.65 17.46 2.76
N GLU A 141 -4.85 18.01 1.56
CA GLU A 141 -6.07 18.73 1.16
C GLU A 141 -7.33 17.85 1.26
N ARG A 142 -7.18 16.53 1.19
CA ARG A 142 -8.27 15.55 1.33
C ARG A 142 -8.40 15.00 2.75
N GLY A 143 -7.60 15.49 3.71
CA GLY A 143 -7.56 14.97 5.08
C GLY A 143 -6.96 13.55 5.16
N ALA A 144 -6.26 13.09 4.11
CA ALA A 144 -5.56 11.83 4.08
C ALA A 144 -4.11 11.98 4.60
N HIS A 145 -3.49 10.87 4.94
CA HIS A 145 -2.15 10.82 5.51
C HIS A 145 -1.13 10.37 4.46
N PRO A 146 -0.31 11.28 3.90
CA PRO A 146 0.75 10.90 2.99
C PRO A 146 1.92 10.24 3.73
N VAL A 147 2.53 9.24 3.09
CA VAL A 147 3.69 8.51 3.57
C VAL A 147 4.68 8.38 2.42
N LEU A 148 5.91 8.84 2.62
CA LEU A 148 6.98 8.69 1.63
C LEU A 148 7.72 7.36 1.81
N LEU A 149 8.05 6.73 0.70
CA LEU A 149 8.91 5.56 0.65
C LEU A 149 10.14 5.88 -0.20
N THR A 150 11.35 5.49 0.27
CA THR A 150 12.50 5.43 -0.62
C THR A 150 12.31 4.28 -1.61
N SER A 151 12.93 4.39 -2.80
CA SER A 151 12.88 3.31 -3.81
C SER A 151 13.42 2.01 -3.22
N VAL A 152 12.74 0.89 -3.50
CA VAL A 152 13.28 -0.44 -3.22
C VAL A 152 14.55 -0.64 -4.05
N GLU A 153 15.57 -1.30 -3.48
CA GLU A 153 16.88 -1.41 -4.14
C GLU A 153 16.88 -2.50 -5.21
N ARG A 154 17.60 -2.26 -6.30
CA ARG A 154 17.87 -3.26 -7.33
C ARG A 154 18.81 -4.34 -6.79
N ARG A 155 18.82 -5.50 -7.45
CA ARG A 155 19.82 -6.53 -7.19
C ARG A 155 21.15 -6.14 -7.83
N LYS A 156 22.08 -5.67 -7.02
CA LYS A 156 23.44 -5.38 -7.42
C LYS A 156 24.41 -5.75 -6.30
N PHE A 157 25.47 -6.48 -6.64
CA PHE A 157 26.51 -6.89 -5.71
C PHE A 157 27.89 -6.58 -6.28
N ASP A 158 28.85 -6.34 -5.40
CA ASP A 158 30.27 -6.30 -5.77
C ASP A 158 30.87 -7.72 -5.84
N ALA A 159 32.15 -7.80 -6.21
CA ALA A 159 32.88 -9.07 -6.31
C ALA A 159 33.05 -9.79 -4.95
N ALA A 160 32.96 -9.07 -3.84
CA ALA A 160 33.03 -9.62 -2.49
C ALA A 160 31.64 -10.08 -1.96
N GLY A 161 30.58 -9.90 -2.75
CA GLY A 161 29.20 -10.27 -2.37
C GLY A 161 28.50 -9.24 -1.49
N ASN A 162 28.94 -8.00 -1.48
CA ASN A 162 28.25 -6.93 -0.78
C ASN A 162 27.17 -6.33 -1.67
N ALA A 163 25.96 -6.18 -1.13
CA ALA A 163 24.87 -5.51 -1.80
C ALA A 163 25.16 -4.00 -1.95
N LEU A 164 25.01 -3.46 -3.14
CA LEU A 164 25.37 -2.09 -3.47
C LEU A 164 24.14 -1.22 -3.72
N PRO A 165 24.16 0.05 -3.27
CA PRO A 165 23.10 1.01 -3.61
C PRO A 165 23.16 1.36 -5.10
N THR A 166 21.99 1.56 -5.72
CA THR A 166 21.87 1.84 -7.16
C THR A 166 21.10 3.12 -7.50
N HIS A 167 20.53 3.81 -6.52
CA HIS A 167 19.64 4.95 -6.72
C HIS A 167 20.30 6.33 -6.55
N GLY A 168 21.62 6.39 -6.49
CA GLY A 168 22.35 7.66 -6.36
C GLY A 168 21.81 8.55 -5.23
N ALA A 169 21.51 9.81 -5.54
CA ALA A 169 21.06 10.80 -4.55
C ALA A 169 19.54 10.82 -4.30
N TYR A 170 18.74 10.02 -5.03
CA TYR A 170 17.26 10.05 -4.93
C TYR A 170 16.74 9.62 -3.55
N PRO A 171 17.21 8.55 -2.92
CA PRO A 171 16.76 8.18 -1.59
C PRO A 171 17.04 9.26 -0.53
N ASP A 172 18.18 9.91 -0.63
CA ASP A 172 18.53 11.01 0.30
C ASP A 172 17.64 12.23 0.08
N ALA A 173 17.22 12.49 -1.16
CA ALA A 173 16.22 13.53 -1.43
C ALA A 173 14.87 13.22 -0.76
N VAL A 174 14.40 11.97 -0.81
CA VAL A 174 13.18 11.53 -0.10
C VAL A 174 13.34 11.69 1.41
N ARG A 175 14.48 11.27 1.98
CA ARG A 175 14.77 11.40 3.42
C ARG A 175 14.76 12.85 3.88
N ARG A 176 15.37 13.74 3.08
CA ARG A 176 15.36 15.19 3.38
C ARG A 176 13.95 15.76 3.29
N LEU A 177 13.22 15.42 2.23
CA LEU A 177 11.86 15.88 2.03
C LEU A 177 10.93 15.43 3.17
N ALA A 178 10.97 14.15 3.53
CA ALA A 178 10.15 13.61 4.63
C ALA A 178 10.37 14.36 5.95
N ARG A 179 11.64 14.67 6.28
CA ARG A 179 11.98 15.48 7.46
C ARG A 179 11.46 16.91 7.36
N ALA A 180 11.64 17.55 6.21
CA ALA A 180 11.23 18.94 5.98
C ALA A 180 9.70 19.11 6.05
N GLU A 181 8.97 18.13 5.51
CA GLU A 181 7.51 18.12 5.45
C GLU A 181 6.86 17.51 6.71
N GLY A 182 7.63 16.92 7.63
CA GLY A 182 7.09 16.26 8.82
C GLY A 182 6.19 15.07 8.52
N VAL A 183 6.44 14.36 7.39
CA VAL A 183 5.67 13.17 7.01
C VAL A 183 6.43 11.88 7.36
N PRO A 184 5.72 10.78 7.65
CA PRO A 184 6.36 9.49 7.86
C PRO A 184 7.19 9.06 6.65
N LEU A 185 8.35 8.46 6.93
CA LEU A 185 9.24 7.86 5.95
C LEU A 185 9.39 6.36 6.21
N LEU A 186 9.13 5.55 5.19
CA LEU A 186 9.52 4.14 5.16
C LEU A 186 10.82 4.04 4.35
N ASP A 187 11.91 3.71 5.00
CA ASP A 187 13.22 3.63 4.34
C ASP A 187 13.42 2.24 3.69
N ILE A 188 12.67 2.02 2.60
CA ILE A 188 12.65 0.73 1.91
C ILE A 188 13.98 0.45 1.20
N GLN A 189 14.73 1.49 0.79
CA GLN A 189 16.08 1.29 0.27
C GLN A 189 16.97 0.62 1.32
N ALA A 190 17.06 1.18 2.51
CA ALA A 190 17.90 0.63 3.57
C ALA A 190 17.46 -0.79 3.96
N SER A 191 16.14 -1.01 4.10
CA SER A 191 15.58 -2.30 4.47
C SER A 191 15.81 -3.36 3.39
N SER A 192 15.70 -3.01 2.10
CA SER A 192 15.92 -3.95 1.00
C SER A 192 17.41 -4.26 0.78
N ILE A 193 18.32 -3.28 0.90
CA ILE A 193 19.77 -3.56 0.89
C ILE A 193 20.13 -4.56 2.00
N ALA A 194 19.61 -4.36 3.20
CA ALA A 194 19.87 -5.29 4.32
C ALA A 194 19.29 -6.69 4.04
N LEU A 195 18.15 -6.79 3.37
CA LEU A 195 17.58 -8.07 2.95
C LEU A 195 18.45 -8.74 1.89
N TRP A 196 18.83 -8.00 0.83
CA TRP A 196 19.69 -8.54 -0.23
C TRP A 196 21.05 -8.98 0.30
N GLN A 197 21.66 -8.19 1.19
CA GLN A 197 22.93 -8.55 1.85
C GLN A 197 22.80 -9.86 2.63
N ARG A 198 21.71 -10.07 3.37
CA ARG A 198 21.49 -11.28 4.15
C ARG A 198 21.27 -12.51 3.26
N LEU A 199 20.57 -12.36 2.14
CA LEU A 199 20.34 -13.45 1.18
C LEU A 199 21.58 -13.78 0.36
N GLY A 200 22.41 -12.78 0.09
CA GLY A 200 23.58 -12.92 -0.78
C GLY A 200 23.24 -12.96 -2.28
N PRO A 201 24.27 -12.93 -3.15
CA PRO A 201 24.07 -12.72 -4.59
C PRO A 201 23.30 -13.87 -5.30
N VAL A 202 23.41 -15.10 -4.82
CA VAL A 202 22.76 -16.26 -5.46
C VAL A 202 21.29 -16.35 -5.05
N ALA A 203 21.00 -16.42 -3.76
CA ALA A 203 19.62 -16.59 -3.29
C ALA A 203 18.72 -15.39 -3.65
N THR A 204 19.28 -14.18 -3.74
CA THR A 204 18.54 -12.99 -4.16
C THR A 204 18.00 -13.11 -5.60
N GLN A 205 18.57 -13.94 -6.48
CA GLN A 205 18.00 -14.18 -7.82
C GLN A 205 16.54 -14.66 -7.75
N GLY A 206 16.22 -15.53 -6.79
CA GLY A 206 14.85 -16.00 -6.60
C GLY A 206 13.84 -14.93 -6.16
N CYS A 207 14.31 -13.74 -5.77
CA CYS A 207 13.43 -12.59 -5.50
C CYS A 207 13.10 -11.77 -6.75
N PHE A 208 13.96 -11.84 -7.77
CA PHE A 208 13.85 -11.02 -8.97
C PHE A 208 13.38 -11.84 -10.17
N ASN A 209 12.98 -11.17 -11.25
CA ASN A 209 12.51 -11.86 -12.46
C ASN A 209 13.70 -12.46 -13.23
N TRP A 210 14.25 -13.51 -12.63
CA TRP A 210 15.35 -14.32 -13.15
C TRP A 210 14.84 -15.71 -13.50
N LEU A 211 14.71 -15.98 -14.78
CA LEU A 211 14.14 -17.22 -15.32
C LEU A 211 15.10 -17.84 -16.34
N GLN A 212 15.24 -19.17 -16.29
CA GLN A 212 15.92 -19.91 -17.31
C GLN A 212 15.02 -20.06 -18.57
N PRO A 213 15.58 -20.32 -19.75
CA PRO A 213 14.80 -20.65 -20.92
C PRO A 213 13.81 -21.81 -20.63
N GLY A 214 12.54 -21.60 -20.98
CA GLY A 214 11.48 -22.61 -20.80
C GLY A 214 10.80 -22.62 -19.42
N GLU A 215 11.26 -21.85 -18.42
CA GLU A 215 10.61 -21.81 -17.10
C GLU A 215 9.26 -21.07 -17.09
N SER A 216 9.05 -20.16 -18.03
CA SER A 216 7.79 -19.44 -18.15
C SER A 216 7.37 -19.28 -19.61
N PRO A 217 6.10 -19.52 -19.94
CA PRO A 217 5.59 -19.30 -21.29
C PRO A 217 5.65 -17.83 -21.72
N ASN A 218 5.62 -16.88 -20.77
CA ASN A 218 5.73 -15.46 -21.06
C ASN A 218 7.18 -15.01 -21.31
N TYR A 219 8.16 -15.82 -20.92
CA TYR A 219 9.60 -15.58 -21.09
C TYR A 219 10.30 -16.81 -21.65
N PRO A 220 9.96 -17.25 -22.88
CA PRO A 220 10.44 -18.53 -23.41
C PRO A 220 11.98 -18.59 -23.57
N ALA A 221 12.63 -17.44 -23.77
CA ALA A 221 14.08 -17.34 -23.84
C ALA A 221 14.75 -17.13 -22.45
N GLY A 222 13.95 -17.14 -21.37
CA GLY A 222 14.41 -16.73 -20.06
C GLY A 222 14.54 -15.19 -19.92
N VAL A 223 14.88 -14.72 -18.73
CA VAL A 223 15.13 -13.31 -18.44
C VAL A 223 16.06 -13.18 -17.24
N GLN A 224 16.89 -12.14 -17.21
CA GLN A 224 17.76 -11.78 -16.08
C GLN A 224 17.52 -10.32 -15.69
N ASP A 225 16.42 -10.07 -15.01
CA ASP A 225 16.02 -8.74 -14.57
C ASP A 225 16.43 -8.52 -13.10
N ASN A 226 17.21 -7.49 -12.84
CA ASN A 226 17.67 -7.12 -11.51
C ASN A 226 16.82 -6.02 -10.86
N THR A 227 15.69 -5.67 -11.44
CA THR A 227 14.82 -4.58 -11.00
C THR A 227 13.43 -5.08 -10.59
N HIS A 228 12.80 -5.92 -11.42
CA HIS A 228 11.45 -6.40 -11.20
C HIS A 228 11.45 -7.75 -10.47
N PHE A 229 10.40 -7.98 -9.67
CA PHE A 229 10.33 -9.13 -8.78
C PHE A 229 9.54 -10.29 -9.38
N GLN A 230 9.86 -11.49 -8.91
CA GLN A 230 8.98 -12.64 -8.88
C GLN A 230 8.06 -12.57 -7.63
N PRO A 231 7.04 -13.46 -7.49
CA PRO A 231 6.15 -13.49 -6.34
C PRO A 231 6.88 -13.44 -4.99
N HIS A 232 7.89 -14.29 -4.82
CA HIS A 232 8.68 -14.34 -3.58
C HIS A 232 9.28 -12.97 -3.22
N GLY A 233 9.95 -12.30 -4.17
CA GLY A 233 10.55 -10.99 -3.93
C GLY A 233 9.51 -9.90 -3.65
N ALA A 234 8.40 -9.90 -4.37
CA ALA A 234 7.30 -8.97 -4.15
C ALA A 234 6.68 -9.14 -2.75
N ILE A 235 6.51 -10.39 -2.29
CA ILE A 235 6.03 -10.72 -0.95
C ILE A 235 7.00 -10.19 0.12
N GLU A 236 8.31 -10.42 -0.05
CA GLU A 236 9.30 -9.96 0.92
C GLU A 236 9.39 -8.43 0.98
N VAL A 237 9.32 -7.72 -0.15
CA VAL A 237 9.29 -6.25 -0.17
C VAL A 237 8.00 -5.72 0.48
N ALA A 238 6.84 -6.31 0.19
CA ALA A 238 5.58 -5.95 0.85
C ALA A 238 5.65 -6.17 2.38
N ARG A 239 6.33 -7.24 2.83
CA ARG A 239 6.61 -7.51 4.25
C ARG A 239 7.46 -6.40 4.86
N LEU A 240 8.53 -5.93 4.17
CA LEU A 240 9.34 -4.79 4.62
C LEU A 240 8.48 -3.53 4.78
N VAL A 241 7.63 -3.22 3.79
CA VAL A 241 6.71 -2.08 3.85
C VAL A 241 5.78 -2.18 5.06
N ALA A 242 5.16 -3.35 5.29
CA ALA A 242 4.27 -3.55 6.43
C ALA A 242 4.99 -3.45 7.78
N ARG A 243 6.24 -3.96 7.88
CA ARG A 243 7.09 -3.80 9.08
C ARG A 243 7.40 -2.32 9.35
N GLU A 244 7.79 -1.57 8.34
CA GLU A 244 8.09 -0.14 8.47
C GLU A 244 6.83 0.66 8.82
N LEU A 245 5.66 0.36 8.24
CA LEU A 245 4.38 0.98 8.61
C LEU A 245 4.08 0.84 10.11
N ALA A 246 4.33 -0.34 10.67
CA ALA A 246 4.15 -0.59 12.10
C ALA A 246 5.26 0.08 12.94
N ALA A 247 6.53 -0.05 12.54
CA ALA A 247 7.68 0.50 13.25
C ALA A 247 7.62 2.04 13.32
N ARG A 248 7.18 2.71 12.25
CA ARG A 248 6.99 4.17 12.19
C ARG A 248 5.66 4.62 12.81
N ARG A 249 4.86 3.69 13.36
CA ARG A 249 3.55 3.97 13.96
C ARG A 249 2.55 4.63 13.00
N VAL A 250 2.73 4.44 11.70
CA VAL A 250 1.72 4.78 10.68
C VAL A 250 0.50 3.88 10.86
N LEU A 251 0.76 2.60 11.08
CA LEU A 251 -0.24 1.61 11.49
C LEU A 251 0.08 1.09 12.89
N ARG A 252 -0.95 0.68 13.62
CA ARG A 252 -0.77 0.03 14.94
C ARG A 252 -0.31 -1.42 14.73
N PRO A 253 0.40 -2.05 15.66
CA PRO A 253 0.81 -3.45 15.53
C PRO A 253 -0.32 -4.42 15.20
N ARG A 254 -1.53 -4.19 15.71
CA ARG A 254 -2.73 -5.00 15.40
C ARG A 254 -3.30 -4.79 14.00
N ASP A 255 -2.82 -3.79 13.27
CA ASP A 255 -3.26 -3.44 11.93
C ASP A 255 -2.44 -4.17 10.86
N VAL A 256 -1.30 -4.73 11.26
CA VAL A 256 -0.43 -5.58 10.42
C VAL A 256 -0.47 -7.02 10.90
N ARG A 257 -0.24 -7.95 9.97
CA ARG A 257 -0.32 -9.39 10.23
C ARG A 257 0.69 -10.17 9.42
N ARG A 258 0.94 -11.42 9.78
CA ARG A 258 1.78 -12.38 9.04
C ARG A 258 3.22 -11.90 8.80
N LEU A 259 3.74 -10.98 9.63
CA LEU A 259 5.07 -10.42 9.43
C LEU A 259 6.19 -11.46 9.52
N ASP A 260 5.97 -12.56 10.24
CA ASP A 260 6.93 -13.65 10.40
C ASP A 260 6.44 -14.98 9.79
N ALA A 261 5.25 -14.98 9.17
CA ALA A 261 4.71 -16.16 8.52
C ALA A 261 5.25 -16.33 7.11
N ALA A 262 5.47 -17.56 6.67
CA ALA A 262 5.70 -17.88 5.27
C ALA A 262 4.41 -17.62 4.48
N ILE A 263 4.51 -16.86 3.40
CA ILE A 263 3.43 -16.60 2.47
C ILE A 263 3.74 -17.37 1.19
N PRO A 264 2.87 -18.29 0.75
CA PRO A 264 3.08 -19.02 -0.50
C PRO A 264 3.04 -18.09 -1.72
N ASP A 265 3.92 -18.29 -2.68
CA ASP A 265 3.96 -17.55 -3.94
C ASP A 265 2.63 -17.68 -4.72
N SER A 266 1.94 -18.81 -4.57
CA SER A 266 0.63 -19.08 -5.18
C SER A 266 -0.51 -18.19 -4.68
N TRP A 267 -0.28 -17.35 -3.66
CA TRP A 267 -1.26 -16.34 -3.24
C TRP A 267 -1.27 -15.12 -4.17
N ILE A 268 -0.22 -14.94 -4.96
CA ILE A 268 -0.22 -13.91 -6.01
C ILE A 268 -1.15 -14.36 -7.15
N THR A 269 -2.01 -13.46 -7.55
CA THR A 269 -2.91 -13.62 -8.71
C THR A 269 -2.72 -12.43 -9.65
N TRP A 270 -2.65 -12.71 -10.96
CA TRP A 270 -2.47 -11.71 -12.01
C TRP A 270 -3.76 -11.39 -12.74
#